data_13339ce756d347de975372366a19457b
#
_entry.id   13339ce756d347de975372366a19457b
#
_cell.length_a   1.000
_cell.length_b   1.000
_cell.length_c   1.000
_cell.angle_alpha   90.00
_cell.angle_beta   90.00
_cell.angle_gamma   90.00
#
_symmetry.space_group_name_H-M   'P 1'
#
loop_
_entity.id
_entity.type
_entity.pdbx_description
1 polymer ?
#
loop_
_entity_poly.entity_id
_entity_poly.type
_entity_poly.pdbx_seq_one_letter_code
_entity_poly.pdbx_strand_id
1 'polypeptide(L)'
;PSDLTNRRLLYAVYLHEQTGLPLLLSGGAPGAAERSEAEAMAEILRRFAIEPGWVESNSRNTWENALFSVEYLQRSGIDQVLLVSDAWHLPRAVYSFEQQGMDVIPAPTGFESRCGCSLYYWIPGSWSFFLSSFAIREYLGLLAYHWGQAEP
;
A
#
# COMPACT_ATOMS: atom_id res chain seq x y z
N PRO A 1 4.66 3.79 -12.48
CA PRO A 1 3.94 2.97 -11.51
C PRO A 1 3.32 1.72 -12.15
N SER A 2 3.17 0.63 -11.40
CA SER A 2 2.44 -0.56 -11.84
C SER A 2 0.93 -0.29 -11.90
N ASP A 3 0.15 -1.18 -12.54
CA ASP A 3 -1.31 -1.06 -12.56
C ASP A 3 -1.91 -1.08 -11.15
N LEU A 4 -1.30 -1.86 -10.25
CA LEU A 4 -1.68 -1.91 -8.84
C LEU A 4 -1.45 -0.56 -8.15
N THR A 5 -0.31 0.06 -8.38
CA THR A 5 0.03 1.38 -7.84
C THR A 5 -0.93 2.46 -8.37
N ASN A 6 -1.24 2.44 -9.66
CA ASN A 6 -2.19 3.38 -10.27
C ASN A 6 -3.59 3.27 -9.66
N ARG A 7 -4.08 2.05 -9.42
CA ARG A 7 -5.40 1.82 -8.81
C ARG A 7 -5.46 2.37 -7.38
N ARG A 8 -4.42 2.15 -6.57
CA ARG A 8 -4.30 2.70 -5.22
C ARG A 8 -4.27 4.23 -5.26
N LEU A 9 -3.47 4.80 -6.16
CA LEU A 9 -3.35 6.25 -6.32
C LEU A 9 -4.69 6.89 -6.68
N LEU A 10 -5.43 6.35 -7.64
CA LEU A 10 -6.75 6.88 -8.02
C LEU A 10 -7.74 6.84 -6.86
N TYR A 11 -7.73 5.77 -6.07
CA TYR A 11 -8.61 5.70 -4.90
C TYR A 11 -8.19 6.66 -3.79
N ALA A 12 -6.89 6.86 -3.58
CA ALA A 12 -6.38 7.84 -2.65
C ALA A 12 -6.76 9.28 -3.06
N VAL A 13 -6.68 9.61 -4.34
CA VAL A 13 -7.14 10.91 -4.88
C VAL A 13 -8.64 11.10 -4.66
N TYR A 14 -9.46 10.08 -4.95
CA TYR A 14 -10.89 10.15 -4.66
C TYR A 14 -11.17 10.45 -3.18
N LEU A 15 -10.50 9.75 -2.27
CA LEU A 15 -10.64 10.01 -0.83
C LEU A 15 -10.16 11.41 -0.44
N HIS A 16 -9.06 11.87 -1.00
CA HIS A 16 -8.55 13.23 -0.82
C HIS A 16 -9.60 14.28 -1.22
N GLU A 17 -10.22 14.12 -2.38
CA GLU A 17 -11.27 15.02 -2.87
C GLU A 17 -12.52 15.02 -1.96
N GLN A 18 -12.89 13.85 -1.41
CA GLN A 18 -14.05 13.73 -0.54
C GLN A 18 -13.82 14.24 0.88
N THR A 19 -12.60 14.14 1.39
CA THR A 19 -12.28 14.40 2.80
C THR A 19 -11.47 15.67 3.03
N GLY A 20 -10.76 16.16 2.00
CA GLY A 20 -9.77 17.24 2.14
C GLY A 20 -8.50 16.85 2.88
N LEU A 21 -8.33 15.56 3.24
CA LEU A 21 -7.13 15.10 3.94
C LEU A 21 -5.90 15.15 3.02
N PRO A 22 -4.72 15.55 3.51
CA PRO A 22 -3.51 15.56 2.70
C PRO A 22 -3.07 14.15 2.33
N LEU A 23 -2.35 14.03 1.21
CA LEU A 23 -1.82 12.75 0.72
C LEU A 23 -0.38 12.57 1.16
N LEU A 24 -0.07 11.40 1.74
CA LEU A 24 1.28 10.89 1.85
C LEU A 24 1.46 9.75 0.84
N LEU A 25 2.49 9.85 0.04
CA LEU A 25 2.88 8.81 -0.92
C LEU A 25 4.11 8.08 -0.38
N SER A 26 4.02 6.76 -0.25
CA SER A 26 5.11 5.93 0.24
C SER A 26 5.41 4.80 -0.73
N GLY A 27 6.70 4.57 -0.97
CA GLY A 27 7.22 3.49 -1.79
C GLY A 27 8.56 3.83 -2.39
N GLY A 28 9.55 3.04 -2.06
CA GLY A 28 10.93 3.20 -2.54
C GLY A 28 11.13 2.71 -3.96
N ALA A 29 12.39 2.59 -4.36
CA ALA A 29 12.79 2.10 -5.67
C ALA A 29 12.98 0.58 -5.65
N PRO A 30 12.15 -0.21 -6.36
CA PRO A 30 12.33 -1.64 -6.42
C PRO A 30 13.58 -2.00 -7.25
N GLY A 31 14.51 -2.74 -6.64
CA GLY A 31 15.74 -3.19 -7.31
C GLY A 31 16.66 -2.04 -7.71
N ALA A 32 17.07 -2.01 -8.99
CA ALA A 32 17.94 -0.98 -9.57
C ALA A 32 17.15 0.12 -10.31
N ALA A 33 15.89 0.37 -9.93
CA ALA A 33 15.09 1.43 -10.55
C ALA A 33 15.69 2.80 -10.25
N GLU A 34 15.77 3.67 -11.27
CA GLU A 34 16.30 5.04 -11.13
C GLU A 34 15.37 5.96 -10.32
N ARG A 35 14.11 5.55 -10.13
CA ARG A 35 13.08 6.36 -9.48
C ARG A 35 12.22 5.50 -8.54
N SER A 36 11.86 6.06 -7.39
CA SER A 36 10.96 5.43 -6.44
C SER A 36 9.51 5.40 -6.95
N GLU A 37 8.69 4.48 -6.40
CA GLU A 37 7.25 4.46 -6.69
C GLU A 37 6.57 5.73 -6.19
N ALA A 38 6.94 6.23 -5.01
CA ALA A 38 6.39 7.46 -4.44
C ALA A 38 6.65 8.68 -5.32
N GLU A 39 7.88 8.84 -5.84
CA GLU A 39 8.22 9.93 -6.77
C GLU A 39 7.43 9.84 -8.08
N ALA A 40 7.26 8.63 -8.62
CA ALA A 40 6.49 8.42 -9.83
C ALA A 40 5.00 8.74 -9.62
N MET A 41 4.42 8.40 -8.45
CA MET A 41 3.07 8.80 -8.07
C MET A 41 2.95 10.32 -7.91
N ALA A 42 3.92 10.96 -7.26
CA ALA A 42 3.92 12.41 -7.06
C ALA A 42 3.97 13.16 -8.41
N GLU A 43 4.75 12.69 -9.38
CA GLU A 43 4.76 13.28 -10.71
C GLU A 43 3.40 13.20 -11.41
N ILE A 44 2.70 12.07 -11.28
CA ILE A 44 1.35 11.92 -11.83
C ILE A 44 0.40 12.92 -11.18
N LEU A 45 0.38 13.03 -9.84
CA LEU A 45 -0.51 13.96 -9.13
C LEU A 45 -0.28 15.40 -9.54
N ARG A 46 0.99 15.84 -9.68
CA ARG A 46 1.33 17.20 -10.11
C ARG A 46 0.79 17.54 -11.51
N ARG A 47 0.70 16.57 -12.42
CA ARG A 47 0.08 16.77 -13.75
C ARG A 47 -1.42 17.08 -13.64
N PHE A 48 -2.07 16.70 -12.55
CA PHE A 48 -3.45 17.02 -12.23
C PHE A 48 -3.59 18.17 -11.22
N ALA A 49 -2.51 18.93 -11.00
CA ALA A 49 -2.44 20.04 -10.05
C ALA A 49 -2.73 19.63 -8.59
N ILE A 50 -2.45 18.39 -8.22
CA ILE A 50 -2.55 17.87 -6.85
C ILE A 50 -1.13 17.77 -6.29
N GLU A 51 -0.85 18.51 -5.21
CA GLU A 51 0.42 18.42 -4.50
C GLU A 51 0.30 17.47 -3.31
N PRO A 52 1.10 16.40 -3.24
CA PRO A 52 1.13 15.55 -2.06
C PRO A 52 1.74 16.30 -0.88
N GLY A 53 1.23 16.07 0.33
CA GLY A 53 1.78 16.64 1.55
C GLY A 53 3.16 16.08 1.89
N TRP A 54 3.38 14.79 1.63
CA TRP A 54 4.64 14.09 1.87
C TRP A 54 4.92 13.04 0.80
N VAL A 55 6.20 12.81 0.54
CA VAL A 55 6.69 11.78 -0.39
C VAL A 55 7.80 10.99 0.32
N GLU A 56 7.53 9.74 0.66
CA GLU A 56 8.49 8.83 1.24
C GLU A 56 9.02 7.91 0.13
N SER A 57 10.31 7.97 -0.17
CA SER A 57 10.94 7.31 -1.31
C SER A 57 12.10 6.36 -0.95
N ASN A 58 12.37 6.16 0.34
CA ASN A 58 13.57 5.45 0.80
C ASN A 58 13.31 4.00 1.24
N SER A 59 12.06 3.64 1.43
CA SER A 59 11.65 2.33 1.93
C SER A 59 11.92 1.21 0.94
N ARG A 60 12.31 0.04 1.44
CA ARG A 60 12.62 -1.17 0.67
C ARG A 60 11.57 -2.27 0.85
N ASN A 61 10.72 -2.13 1.87
CA ASN A 61 9.72 -3.11 2.24
C ASN A 61 8.56 -2.44 2.99
N THR A 62 7.49 -3.21 3.30
CA THR A 62 6.28 -2.68 3.95
C THR A 62 6.55 -2.15 5.37
N TRP A 63 7.49 -2.75 6.10
CA TRP A 63 7.85 -2.29 7.43
C TRP A 63 8.51 -0.91 7.38
N GLU A 64 9.46 -0.73 6.47
CA GLU A 64 10.13 0.56 6.25
C GLU A 64 9.17 1.61 5.71
N ASN A 65 8.20 1.23 4.84
CA ASN A 65 7.13 2.13 4.42
C ASN A 65 6.38 2.70 5.63
N ALA A 66 6.00 1.85 6.58
CA ALA A 66 5.34 2.28 7.81
C ALA A 66 6.26 3.14 8.66
N LEU A 67 7.47 2.66 8.96
CA LEU A 67 8.43 3.35 9.81
C LEU A 67 8.71 4.78 9.33
N PHE A 68 9.06 4.95 8.05
CA PHE A 68 9.42 6.26 7.51
C PHE A 68 8.20 7.16 7.30
N SER A 69 7.05 6.61 6.91
CA SER A 69 5.81 7.38 6.80
C SER A 69 5.36 7.92 8.16
N VAL A 70 5.39 7.09 9.20
CA VAL A 70 5.00 7.48 10.55
C VAL A 70 5.89 8.60 11.08
N GLU A 71 7.19 8.58 10.79
CA GLU A 71 8.09 9.65 11.16
C GLU A 71 7.67 11.01 10.60
N TYR A 72 7.26 11.09 9.33
CA TYR A 72 6.73 12.33 8.73
C TYR A 72 5.43 12.78 9.38
N LEU A 73 4.50 11.84 9.63
CA LEU A 73 3.19 12.13 10.17
C LEU A 73 3.25 12.60 11.62
N GLN A 74 4.01 11.92 12.47
CA GLN A 74 4.18 12.28 13.88
C GLN A 74 4.84 13.64 14.05
N ARG A 75 5.84 13.98 13.23
CA ARG A 75 6.44 15.32 13.21
C ARG A 75 5.43 16.42 12.84
N SER A 76 4.35 16.05 12.15
CA SER A 76 3.26 16.95 11.78
C SER A 76 2.08 16.90 12.76
N GLY A 77 2.19 16.15 13.87
CA GLY A 77 1.14 15.99 14.88
C GLY A 77 -0.03 15.12 14.42
N ILE A 78 0.19 14.22 13.45
CA ILE A 78 -0.82 13.31 12.92
C ILE A 78 -0.59 11.93 13.52
N ASP A 79 -1.60 11.39 14.19
CA ASP A 79 -1.60 10.09 14.87
C ASP A 79 -2.58 9.08 14.27
N GLN A 80 -3.39 9.49 13.30
CA GLN A 80 -4.36 8.63 12.61
C GLN A 80 -4.29 8.80 11.10
N VAL A 81 -4.41 7.69 10.35
CA VAL A 81 -4.36 7.69 8.88
C VAL A 81 -5.44 6.85 8.23
N LEU A 82 -5.89 7.27 7.04
CA LEU A 82 -6.58 6.42 6.09
C LEU A 82 -5.53 5.69 5.25
N LEU A 83 -5.34 4.39 5.47
CA LEU A 83 -4.34 3.60 4.77
C LEU A 83 -4.92 2.94 3.51
N VAL A 84 -4.57 3.49 2.36
CA VAL A 84 -5.01 2.96 1.05
C VAL A 84 -4.05 1.89 0.56
N SER A 85 -4.54 0.68 0.37
CA SER A 85 -3.79 -0.41 -0.25
C SER A 85 -4.73 -1.46 -0.86
N ASP A 86 -4.16 -2.44 -1.57
CA ASP A 86 -4.97 -3.57 -2.05
C ASP A 86 -5.46 -4.43 -0.87
N ALA A 87 -6.68 -4.92 -0.97
CA ALA A 87 -7.35 -5.68 0.10
C ALA A 87 -6.51 -6.87 0.61
N TRP A 88 -5.78 -7.54 -0.28
CA TRP A 88 -4.90 -8.67 0.07
C TRP A 88 -3.62 -8.25 0.80
N HIS A 89 -3.12 -7.03 0.57
CA HIS A 89 -1.91 -6.49 1.19
C HIS A 89 -2.20 -5.73 2.48
N LEU A 90 -3.39 -5.20 2.62
CA LEU A 90 -3.80 -4.29 3.69
C LEU A 90 -3.57 -4.85 5.11
N PRO A 91 -3.83 -6.16 5.41
CA PRO A 91 -3.59 -6.68 6.76
C PRO A 91 -2.13 -6.52 7.21
N ARG A 92 -1.16 -6.78 6.33
CA ARG A 92 0.27 -6.61 6.65
C ARG A 92 0.65 -5.13 6.76
N ALA A 93 0.10 -4.28 5.91
CA ALA A 93 0.36 -2.86 5.95
C ALA A 93 -0.20 -2.23 7.25
N VAL A 94 -1.46 -2.54 7.62
CA VAL A 94 -2.08 -2.08 8.88
C VAL A 94 -1.23 -2.50 10.08
N TYR A 95 -0.89 -3.80 10.18
CA TYR A 95 -0.03 -4.29 11.24
C TYR A 95 1.28 -3.50 11.35
N SER A 96 1.94 -3.22 10.23
CA SER A 96 3.20 -2.48 10.23
C SER A 96 3.05 -1.05 10.75
N PHE A 97 1.98 -0.34 10.39
CA PHE A 97 1.71 1.03 10.85
C PHE A 97 1.31 1.07 12.33
N GLU A 98 0.46 0.14 12.78
CA GLU A 98 0.05 0.03 14.19
C GLU A 98 1.25 -0.28 15.12
N GLN A 99 2.20 -1.11 14.67
CA GLN A 99 3.44 -1.37 15.42
C GLN A 99 4.34 -0.13 15.56
N GLN A 100 4.17 0.86 14.69
CA GLN A 100 4.86 2.16 14.80
C GLN A 100 4.02 3.19 15.60
N GLY A 101 2.91 2.77 16.22
CA GLY A 101 2.07 3.64 17.05
C GLY A 101 1.10 4.52 16.30
N MET A 102 0.77 4.19 15.04
CA MET A 102 -0.20 4.90 14.24
C MET A 102 -1.59 4.26 14.36
N ASP A 103 -2.63 5.07 14.54
CA ASP A 103 -4.01 4.62 14.43
C ASP A 103 -4.40 4.51 12.95
N VAL A 104 -4.90 3.35 12.52
CA VAL A 104 -5.10 3.04 11.10
C VAL A 104 -6.55 2.76 10.79
N ILE A 105 -7.13 3.56 9.89
CA ILE A 105 -8.39 3.27 9.25
C ILE A 105 -8.11 2.63 7.89
N PRO A 106 -8.38 1.33 7.71
CA PRO A 106 -8.10 0.65 6.45
C PRO A 106 -9.04 1.11 5.33
N ALA A 107 -8.47 1.49 4.19
CA ALA A 107 -9.18 1.89 2.97
C ALA A 107 -8.82 0.94 1.82
N PRO A 108 -9.45 -0.24 1.76
CA PRO A 108 -9.10 -1.28 0.79
C PRO A 108 -9.52 -0.92 -0.63
N THR A 109 -8.66 -1.28 -1.59
CA THR A 109 -8.94 -1.28 -3.02
C THR A 109 -8.64 -2.65 -3.62
N GLY A 110 -8.95 -2.86 -4.89
CA GLY A 110 -8.59 -4.08 -5.59
C GLY A 110 -9.30 -5.34 -5.11
N PHE A 111 -10.57 -5.21 -4.80
CA PHE A 111 -11.39 -6.39 -4.51
C PHE A 111 -11.55 -7.26 -5.76
N GLU A 112 -11.11 -8.50 -5.68
CA GLU A 112 -11.38 -9.52 -6.68
C GLU A 112 -12.75 -10.15 -6.39
N SER A 113 -13.83 -9.44 -6.76
CA SER A 113 -15.18 -10.00 -6.65
C SER A 113 -15.45 -10.97 -7.80
N ARG A 114 -15.27 -12.26 -7.56
CA ARG A 114 -15.76 -13.30 -8.47
C ARG A 114 -17.12 -13.78 -7.99
N CYS A 115 -18.17 -13.11 -8.44
CA CYS A 115 -19.53 -13.62 -8.30
C CYS A 115 -19.86 -14.51 -9.51
N GLY A 116 -19.85 -15.84 -9.33
CA GLY A 116 -20.32 -16.78 -10.35
C GLY A 116 -20.07 -18.23 -9.97
N CYS A 117 -21.14 -19.01 -9.83
CA CYS A 117 -21.08 -20.47 -9.66
C CYS A 117 -20.85 -21.21 -10.99
N SER A 118 -19.94 -20.73 -11.84
CA SER A 118 -19.61 -21.42 -13.09
C SER A 118 -18.51 -22.44 -12.84
N LEU A 119 -18.66 -23.63 -13.42
CA LEU A 119 -17.62 -24.68 -13.45
C LEU A 119 -16.28 -24.17 -14.00
N TYR A 120 -16.30 -23.12 -14.81
CA TYR A 120 -15.11 -22.47 -15.34
C TYR A 120 -14.18 -21.92 -14.22
N TYR A 121 -14.73 -21.53 -13.05
CA TYR A 121 -13.92 -21.03 -11.93
C TYR A 121 -13.13 -22.10 -11.19
N TRP A 122 -13.45 -23.38 -11.43
CA TRP A 122 -12.71 -24.51 -10.86
C TRP A 122 -11.51 -24.90 -11.72
N ILE A 123 -11.40 -24.35 -12.93
CA ILE A 123 -10.23 -24.59 -13.79
C ILE A 123 -9.07 -23.71 -13.30
N PRO A 124 -7.93 -24.29 -12.89
CA PRO A 124 -6.75 -23.53 -12.48
C PRO A 124 -6.27 -22.66 -13.65
N GLY A 125 -6.37 -21.33 -13.49
CA GLY A 125 -5.84 -20.37 -14.46
C GLY A 125 -4.56 -19.71 -13.94
N SER A 126 -3.73 -19.20 -14.85
CA SER A 126 -2.51 -18.45 -14.50
C SER A 126 -2.79 -17.28 -13.54
N TRP A 127 -3.92 -16.61 -13.71
CA TRP A 127 -4.36 -15.53 -12.84
C TRP A 127 -4.68 -15.99 -11.41
N SER A 128 -5.35 -17.14 -11.26
CA SER A 128 -5.64 -17.73 -9.94
C SER A 128 -4.37 -18.16 -9.22
N PHE A 129 -3.41 -18.71 -9.95
CA PHE A 129 -2.10 -19.06 -9.41
C PHE A 129 -1.31 -17.82 -8.96
N PHE A 130 -1.34 -16.76 -9.76
CA PHE A 130 -0.73 -15.47 -9.45
C PHE A 130 -1.31 -14.90 -8.15
N LEU A 131 -2.64 -14.82 -7.99
CA LEU A 131 -3.29 -14.34 -6.77
C LEU A 131 -2.97 -15.20 -5.55
N SER A 132 -2.93 -16.52 -5.71
CA SER A 132 -2.57 -17.45 -4.62
C SER A 132 -1.13 -17.23 -4.15
N SER A 133 -0.20 -16.95 -5.07
CA SER A 133 1.19 -16.67 -4.73
C SER A 133 1.34 -15.38 -3.92
N PHE A 134 0.54 -14.35 -4.21
CA PHE A 134 0.48 -13.13 -3.40
C PHE A 134 -0.06 -13.42 -2.00
N ALA A 135 -1.17 -14.14 -1.88
CA ALA A 135 -1.75 -14.48 -0.58
C ALA A 135 -0.75 -15.24 0.30
N ILE A 136 -0.08 -16.25 -0.26
CA ILE A 136 0.94 -17.01 0.47
C ILE A 136 2.09 -16.10 0.91
N ARG A 137 2.58 -15.22 0.04
CA ARG A 137 3.64 -14.26 0.39
C ARG A 137 3.24 -13.34 1.54
N GLU A 138 1.99 -12.84 1.55
CA GLU A 138 1.49 -11.98 2.62
C GLU A 138 1.39 -12.73 3.96
N TYR A 139 0.87 -13.97 3.96
CA TYR A 139 0.82 -14.79 5.16
C TYR A 139 2.20 -15.12 5.71
N LEU A 140 3.15 -15.47 4.84
CA LEU A 140 4.54 -15.71 5.25
C LEU A 140 5.19 -14.42 5.80
N GLY A 141 4.92 -13.27 5.20
CA GLY A 141 5.38 -11.97 5.68
C GLY A 141 4.83 -11.64 7.07
N LEU A 142 3.54 -11.84 7.30
CA LEU A 142 2.92 -11.65 8.61
C LEU A 142 3.50 -12.59 9.66
N LEU A 143 3.71 -13.88 9.33
CA LEU A 143 4.34 -14.84 10.23
C LEU A 143 5.78 -14.44 10.58
N ALA A 144 6.56 -13.97 9.60
CA ALA A 144 7.91 -13.48 9.84
C ALA A 144 7.92 -12.28 10.81
N TYR A 145 6.98 -11.36 10.69
CA TYR A 145 6.84 -10.23 11.62
C TYR A 145 6.46 -10.68 13.03
N HIS A 146 5.54 -11.64 13.17
CA HIS A 146 5.16 -12.19 14.49
C HIS A 146 6.31 -12.95 15.18
N TRP A 147 7.21 -13.55 14.42
CA TRP A 147 8.34 -14.29 14.97
C TRP A 147 9.61 -13.46 15.16
N GLY A 148 9.54 -12.14 14.96
CA GLY A 148 10.66 -11.23 15.20
C GLY A 148 11.80 -11.38 14.19
N GLN A 149 11.56 -12.01 13.04
CA GLN A 149 12.55 -12.16 11.96
C GLN A 149 12.52 -11.01 10.94
N ALA A 150 11.73 -9.99 11.18
CA ALA A 150 11.66 -8.78 10.38
C ALA A 150 12.44 -7.63 11.03
N GLU A 151 13.64 -7.91 11.52
CA GLU A 151 14.61 -6.84 11.74
C GLU A 151 15.25 -6.44 10.42
N PRO A 152 15.54 -5.14 10.24
CA PRO A 152 16.01 -4.55 8.99
C PRO A 152 17.36 -5.08 8.54
#